data_eba6464a3f144e463782ae21e7a889e3
#
_entry.id   eba6464a3f144e463782ae21e7a889e3
#
_cell.length_a   1.000
_cell.length_b   1.000
_cell.length_c   1.000
_cell.angle_alpha   90.00
_cell.angle_beta   90.00
_cell.angle_gamma   90.00
#
_symmetry.space_group_name_H-M   'P 1'
#
loop_
_entity.id
_entity.type
_entity.pdbx_description
1 polymer ?
#
loop_
_entity_poly.entity_id
_entity_poly.type
_entity_poly.pdbx_seq_one_letter_code
_entity_poly.pdbx_strand_id
1 'polypeptide(L)'
;MGLPEPVGRQSDVAYLPAAGHHVVLGTAGTGKTVMAMLRALYLSDPGVAGSGRTLLVTYNNALVSYLKHFAGETDRLDICTYGKFARGFLHHHGAMKGQAIATSFTRRRLIRSALAAVAPKYATHKFFERDPGWFEDEIAWISGMGLRTWEAYEAVDRLGRRTPLSVSLREVVWEIAQEYRLRRAAEGHAYDWHDMAAAVRDHQAADDGPRTYRHVIIDEGQDLSPEEIRSLAEVVDPEGSVTFFGDYAQQIYGQGMSWRACGLKVARVEMFKDNYRNSAAIAQFAIALSELPFFGRTDELVPPVAPRSRGSLPTLVACTDRAQEISVIRSTAQQLGQVGTVAVLGRTWADVDEVCAGLAARRIDKDQRFRWDYAPGVYYTTYHSAKGLEFDTVLMPFCSGDTLPLPEVVKALGSDDADERESKLLYVGITRAKSDLVITYSGTKTHLLPEGDGLYAEVRP
;
A
#
# COMPACT_ATOMS: atom_id res chain seq x y z
N MET A 1 -16.98 20.55 -5.54
CA MET A 1 -17.01 20.13 -4.12
C MET A 1 -15.71 20.55 -3.49
N GLY A 2 -15.70 21.17 -2.30
CA GLY A 2 -14.49 21.48 -1.54
C GLY A 2 -13.94 20.24 -0.84
N LEU A 3 -12.72 20.34 -0.30
CA LEU A 3 -12.22 19.32 0.64
C LEU A 3 -13.21 19.22 1.82
N PRO A 4 -13.43 18.01 2.36
CA PRO A 4 -14.20 17.86 3.57
C PRO A 4 -13.63 18.75 4.69
N GLU A 5 -14.48 19.42 5.45
CA GLU A 5 -14.03 20.20 6.58
C GLU A 5 -13.44 19.27 7.65
N PRO A 6 -12.29 19.64 8.24
CA PRO A 6 -11.69 18.83 9.30
C PRO A 6 -12.57 18.85 10.55
N VAL A 7 -12.71 17.69 11.20
CA VAL A 7 -13.53 17.50 12.39
C VAL A 7 -12.64 17.41 13.64
N GLY A 8 -12.91 18.23 14.64
CA GLY A 8 -12.23 18.16 15.94
C GLY A 8 -10.71 18.30 15.82
N ARG A 9 -9.96 17.35 16.38
CA ARG A 9 -8.49 17.36 16.37
C ARG A 9 -7.82 17.24 14.99
N GLN A 10 -8.57 16.95 13.93
CA GLN A 10 -8.00 16.92 12.57
C GLN A 10 -7.45 18.28 12.16
N SER A 11 -8.06 19.39 12.60
CA SER A 11 -7.55 20.75 12.37
C SER A 11 -6.16 20.96 12.99
N ASP A 12 -5.94 20.42 14.19
CA ASP A 12 -4.67 20.60 14.92
C ASP A 12 -3.49 20.02 14.12
N VAL A 13 -3.72 18.91 13.41
CA VAL A 13 -2.70 18.28 12.58
C VAL A 13 -2.30 19.13 11.38
N ALA A 14 -3.26 19.79 10.73
CA ALA A 14 -2.96 20.67 9.61
C ALA A 14 -2.01 21.81 10.03
N TYR A 15 -2.11 22.27 11.27
CA TYR A 15 -1.36 23.41 11.82
C TYR A 15 -0.23 23.00 12.77
N LEU A 16 0.25 21.76 12.77
CA LEU A 16 1.47 21.37 13.47
C LEU A 16 2.65 22.28 13.09
N PRO A 17 3.68 22.46 13.95
CA PRO A 17 4.83 23.29 13.64
C PRO A 17 5.43 23.02 12.24
N ALA A 18 5.82 24.06 11.55
CA ALA A 18 6.40 23.94 10.21
C ALA A 18 7.78 23.26 10.20
N ALA A 19 8.49 23.26 11.33
CA ALA A 19 9.80 22.63 11.48
C ALA A 19 9.69 21.29 12.19
N GLY A 20 10.63 20.36 11.88
CA GLY A 20 10.75 19.06 12.54
C GLY A 20 9.94 17.95 11.88
N HIS A 21 10.09 16.72 12.41
CA HIS A 21 9.41 15.56 11.87
C HIS A 21 8.17 15.21 12.69
N HIS A 22 7.05 14.99 12.01
CA HIS A 22 5.77 14.67 12.62
C HIS A 22 5.26 13.34 12.10
N VAL A 23 4.67 12.54 12.97
CA VAL A 23 4.02 11.27 12.61
C VAL A 23 2.57 11.32 13.07
N VAL A 24 1.68 11.01 12.16
CA VAL A 24 0.24 10.97 12.35
C VAL A 24 -0.24 9.56 12.01
N LEU A 25 -0.66 8.83 13.01
CA LEU A 25 -1.20 7.49 12.87
C LEU A 25 -2.71 7.50 13.03
N GLY A 26 -3.36 6.73 12.19
CA GLY A 26 -4.80 6.54 12.29
C GLY A 26 -5.24 5.33 11.52
N THR A 27 -6.36 4.73 11.93
CA THR A 27 -6.97 3.63 11.21
C THR A 27 -7.63 4.10 9.92
N ALA A 28 -8.14 3.16 9.13
CA ALA A 28 -8.97 3.50 7.98
C ALA A 28 -10.14 4.41 8.42
N GLY A 29 -10.46 5.42 7.62
CA GLY A 29 -11.60 6.30 7.87
C GLY A 29 -11.38 7.45 8.85
N THR A 30 -10.17 7.63 9.40
CA THR A 30 -9.87 8.74 10.32
C THR A 30 -9.58 10.08 9.61
N GLY A 31 -9.62 10.13 8.27
CA GLY A 31 -9.41 11.36 7.49
C GLY A 31 -7.95 11.73 7.25
N LYS A 32 -7.00 10.79 7.36
CA LYS A 32 -5.55 11.03 7.17
C LYS A 32 -5.24 11.78 5.87
N THR A 33 -5.78 11.33 4.75
CA THR A 33 -5.56 11.96 3.44
C THR A 33 -6.04 13.40 3.38
N VAL A 34 -7.18 13.71 4.03
CA VAL A 34 -7.70 15.08 4.13
C VAL A 34 -6.74 15.93 4.96
N MET A 35 -6.30 15.44 6.11
CA MET A 35 -5.31 16.12 6.95
C MET A 35 -3.98 16.32 6.22
N ALA A 36 -3.49 15.31 5.48
CA ALA A 36 -2.27 15.41 4.68
C ALA A 36 -2.38 16.51 3.63
N MET A 37 -3.52 16.61 2.96
CA MET A 37 -3.78 17.63 1.96
C MET A 37 -3.88 19.03 2.57
N LEU A 38 -4.62 19.19 3.67
CA LEU A 38 -4.73 20.47 4.36
C LEU A 38 -3.37 20.96 4.85
N ARG A 39 -2.55 20.06 5.39
CA ARG A 39 -1.18 20.37 5.79
C ARG A 39 -0.30 20.75 4.60
N ALA A 40 -0.44 20.07 3.46
CA ALA A 40 0.31 20.42 2.26
C ALA A 40 -0.03 21.83 1.77
N LEU A 41 -1.31 22.19 1.73
CA LEU A 41 -1.78 23.51 1.39
C LEU A 41 -1.25 24.57 2.37
N TYR A 42 -1.34 24.31 3.67
CA TYR A 42 -0.85 25.20 4.72
C TYR A 42 0.65 25.47 4.58
N LEU A 43 1.48 24.43 4.42
CA LEU A 43 2.93 24.56 4.32
C LEU A 43 3.41 25.13 2.97
N SER A 44 2.59 25.10 1.94
CA SER A 44 2.88 25.71 0.64
C SER A 44 2.40 27.18 0.51
N ASP A 45 1.56 27.65 1.45
CA ASP A 45 1.00 29.00 1.42
C ASP A 45 2.08 30.05 1.77
N PRO A 46 2.38 31.02 0.86
CA PRO A 46 3.35 32.09 1.13
C PRO A 46 3.05 32.94 2.35
N GLY A 47 1.78 33.03 2.76
CA GLY A 47 1.35 33.78 3.94
C GLY A 47 1.70 33.13 5.28
N VAL A 48 2.13 31.86 5.26
CA VAL A 48 2.47 31.11 6.47
C VAL A 48 3.95 31.20 6.79
N ALA A 49 4.26 31.55 8.04
CA ALA A 49 5.65 31.60 8.51
C ALA A 49 6.30 30.20 8.46
N GLY A 50 7.48 30.14 7.85
CA GLY A 50 8.18 28.86 7.65
C GLY A 50 7.68 28.02 6.48
N SER A 51 6.72 28.52 5.68
CA SER A 51 6.25 27.83 4.46
C SER A 51 7.34 27.74 3.40
N GLY A 52 7.18 26.82 2.47
CA GLY A 52 8.11 26.65 1.35
C GLY A 52 7.59 25.67 0.32
N ARG A 53 8.43 25.37 -0.67
CA ARG A 53 8.08 24.37 -1.67
C ARG A 53 7.83 23.03 -0.97
N THR A 54 6.65 22.46 -1.20
CA THR A 54 6.12 21.32 -0.50
C THR A 54 5.91 20.16 -1.48
N LEU A 55 6.30 18.95 -1.09
CA LEU A 55 6.02 17.72 -1.83
C LEU A 55 5.02 16.90 -1.04
N LEU A 56 3.90 16.53 -1.65
CA LEU A 56 2.96 15.53 -1.14
C LEU A 56 3.13 14.24 -1.94
N VAL A 57 3.62 13.20 -1.26
CA VAL A 57 3.76 11.85 -1.81
C VAL A 57 2.62 10.98 -1.34
N THR A 58 1.99 10.29 -2.26
CA THR A 58 0.94 9.29 -1.96
C THR A 58 1.11 8.03 -2.80
N TYR A 59 0.37 6.97 -2.46
CA TYR A 59 0.61 5.64 -2.98
C TYR A 59 0.23 5.46 -4.46
N ASN A 60 -0.91 5.99 -4.92
CA ASN A 60 -1.42 5.69 -6.26
C ASN A 60 -1.82 6.93 -7.08
N ASN A 61 -1.84 6.76 -8.42
CA ASN A 61 -2.14 7.83 -9.35
C ASN A 61 -3.61 8.33 -9.27
N ALA A 62 -4.56 7.48 -8.89
CA ALA A 62 -5.96 7.90 -8.73
C ALA A 62 -6.08 8.92 -7.60
N LEU A 63 -5.41 8.66 -6.47
CA LEU A 63 -5.36 9.59 -5.34
C LEU A 63 -4.59 10.87 -5.69
N VAL A 64 -3.50 10.79 -6.46
CA VAL A 64 -2.79 11.98 -6.98
C VAL A 64 -3.73 12.85 -7.81
N SER A 65 -4.50 12.25 -8.71
CA SER A 65 -5.45 13.01 -9.55
C SER A 65 -6.55 13.67 -8.73
N TYR A 66 -7.06 12.96 -7.73
CA TYR A 66 -8.04 13.48 -6.78
C TYR A 66 -7.49 14.69 -6.01
N LEU A 67 -6.31 14.55 -5.38
CA LEU A 67 -5.70 15.60 -4.58
C LEU A 67 -5.35 16.85 -5.41
N LYS A 68 -4.85 16.67 -6.63
CA LYS A 68 -4.57 17.78 -7.55
C LYS A 68 -5.81 18.58 -7.94
N HIS A 69 -6.97 17.92 -8.02
CA HIS A 69 -8.22 18.62 -8.31
C HIS A 69 -8.56 19.67 -7.22
N PHE A 70 -8.22 19.37 -5.95
CA PHE A 70 -8.48 20.28 -4.82
C PHE A 70 -7.34 21.29 -4.58
N ALA A 71 -6.09 20.92 -4.92
CA ALA A 71 -4.95 21.83 -4.72
C ALA A 71 -5.04 23.11 -5.56
N GLY A 72 -5.69 23.03 -6.72
CA GLY A 72 -5.54 24.05 -7.73
C GLY A 72 -4.15 24.06 -8.37
N GLU A 73 -3.89 25.03 -9.25
CA GLU A 73 -2.59 25.22 -9.85
C GLU A 73 -1.73 26.10 -8.94
N THR A 74 -0.61 25.55 -8.47
CA THR A 74 0.42 26.26 -7.70
C THR A 74 1.79 25.67 -8.01
N ASP A 75 2.79 26.54 -8.13
CA ASP A 75 4.19 26.17 -8.35
C ASP A 75 4.91 25.74 -7.05
N ARG A 76 4.26 25.91 -5.90
CA ARG A 76 4.82 25.61 -4.58
C ARG A 76 4.40 24.25 -3.99
N LEU A 77 3.49 23.53 -4.63
CA LEU A 77 3.00 22.24 -4.18
C LEU A 77 3.08 21.19 -5.30
N ASP A 78 3.99 20.24 -5.14
CA ASP A 78 4.09 19.07 -6.00
C ASP A 78 3.31 17.91 -5.38
N ILE A 79 2.41 17.26 -6.14
CA ILE A 79 1.66 16.08 -5.71
C ILE A 79 1.95 14.94 -6.68
N CYS A 80 2.54 13.84 -6.20
CA CYS A 80 2.89 12.70 -7.05
C CYS A 80 3.02 11.40 -6.24
N THR A 81 3.18 10.29 -6.95
CA THR A 81 3.58 9.02 -6.33
C THR A 81 5.09 9.01 -6.08
N TYR A 82 5.56 8.16 -5.13
CA TYR A 82 6.98 7.98 -4.87
C TYR A 82 7.77 7.66 -6.15
N GLY A 83 7.31 6.69 -6.95
CA GLY A 83 7.99 6.31 -8.18
C GLY A 83 8.13 7.46 -9.19
N LYS A 84 7.13 8.36 -9.26
CA LYS A 84 7.20 9.54 -10.11
C LYS A 84 8.21 10.56 -9.56
N PHE A 85 8.22 10.78 -8.24
CA PHE A 85 9.22 11.62 -7.57
C PHE A 85 10.63 11.09 -7.85
N ALA A 86 10.93 9.84 -7.52
CA ALA A 86 12.27 9.24 -7.65
C ALA A 86 12.76 9.28 -9.11
N ARG A 87 11.88 8.94 -10.07
CA ARG A 87 12.21 9.03 -11.50
C ARG A 87 12.53 10.47 -11.93
N GLY A 88 11.72 11.44 -11.48
CA GLY A 88 11.94 12.87 -11.80
C GLY A 88 13.25 13.38 -11.19
N PHE A 89 13.54 13.02 -9.95
CA PHE A 89 14.77 13.34 -9.26
C PHE A 89 16.01 12.81 -10.00
N LEU A 90 16.03 11.50 -10.29
CA LEU A 90 17.13 10.85 -11.00
C LEU A 90 17.28 11.38 -12.45
N HIS A 91 16.18 11.74 -13.10
CA HIS A 91 16.24 12.40 -14.42
C HIS A 91 16.90 13.78 -14.34
N HIS A 92 16.55 14.57 -13.32
CA HIS A 92 17.16 15.90 -13.10
C HIS A 92 18.67 15.81 -12.88
N HIS A 93 19.14 14.79 -12.18
CA HIS A 93 20.57 14.51 -11.96
C HIS A 93 21.25 13.74 -13.12
N GLY A 94 20.59 13.60 -14.28
CA GLY A 94 21.15 12.93 -15.46
C GLY A 94 21.35 11.41 -15.34
N ALA A 95 20.80 10.80 -14.29
CA ALA A 95 20.92 9.37 -14.00
C ALA A 95 19.91 8.48 -14.75
N MET A 96 18.89 9.10 -15.39
CA MET A 96 17.88 8.39 -16.19
C MET A 96 18.16 8.53 -17.67
N LYS A 97 18.73 7.48 -18.29
CA LYS A 97 18.98 7.41 -19.73
C LYS A 97 18.21 6.23 -20.33
N GLY A 98 17.41 6.47 -21.36
CA GLY A 98 16.70 5.42 -22.10
C GLY A 98 15.74 4.58 -21.20
N GLN A 99 15.79 3.25 -21.35
CA GLN A 99 15.02 2.29 -20.54
C GLN A 99 15.77 1.91 -19.25
N ALA A 100 16.16 2.90 -18.45
CA ALA A 100 16.97 2.69 -17.25
C ALA A 100 16.30 1.82 -16.17
N ILE A 101 14.96 1.72 -16.16
CA ILE A 101 14.20 0.95 -15.18
C ILE A 101 13.74 -0.38 -15.77
N ALA A 102 14.13 -1.50 -15.18
CA ALA A 102 13.62 -2.81 -15.54
C ALA A 102 12.13 -2.94 -15.20
N THR A 103 11.34 -3.44 -16.16
CA THR A 103 9.91 -3.75 -15.90
C THR A 103 9.78 -4.91 -14.91
N SER A 104 8.61 -5.09 -14.30
CA SER A 104 8.35 -6.23 -13.42
C SER A 104 8.55 -7.57 -14.14
N PHE A 105 8.21 -7.66 -15.43
CA PHE A 105 8.46 -8.85 -16.25
C PHE A 105 9.94 -9.10 -16.44
N THR A 106 10.71 -8.08 -16.82
CA THR A 106 12.17 -8.16 -16.99
C THR A 106 12.84 -8.55 -15.68
N ARG A 107 12.47 -7.92 -14.57
CA ARG A 107 12.98 -8.22 -13.23
C ARG A 107 12.79 -9.70 -12.90
N ARG A 108 11.56 -10.21 -13.02
CA ARG A 108 11.20 -11.62 -12.75
C ARG A 108 12.02 -12.59 -13.59
N ARG A 109 12.16 -12.33 -14.88
CA ARG A 109 12.97 -13.15 -15.80
C ARG A 109 14.44 -13.16 -15.37
N LEU A 110 15.01 -12.02 -15.05
CA LEU A 110 16.42 -11.89 -14.66
C LEU A 110 16.73 -12.54 -13.31
N ILE A 111 15.82 -12.44 -12.34
CA ILE A 111 15.98 -13.14 -11.04
C ILE A 111 15.95 -14.65 -11.24
N ARG A 112 15.06 -15.18 -12.08
CA ARG A 112 15.04 -16.61 -12.41
C ARG A 112 16.36 -17.05 -13.12
N SER A 113 16.88 -16.21 -13.99
CA SER A 113 18.16 -16.47 -14.65
C SER A 113 19.34 -16.43 -13.68
N ALA A 114 19.34 -15.51 -12.72
CA ALA A 114 20.36 -15.44 -11.65
C ALA A 114 20.28 -16.68 -10.75
N LEU A 115 19.07 -17.09 -10.35
CA LEU A 115 18.84 -18.31 -9.58
C LEU A 115 19.40 -19.56 -10.28
N ALA A 116 19.12 -19.71 -11.59
CA ALA A 116 19.61 -20.82 -12.40
C ALA A 116 21.15 -20.83 -12.52
N ALA A 117 21.80 -19.67 -12.46
CA ALA A 117 23.27 -19.57 -12.51
C ALA A 117 23.94 -19.85 -11.18
N VAL A 118 23.30 -19.49 -10.07
CA VAL A 118 23.87 -19.65 -8.72
C VAL A 118 23.61 -21.04 -8.15
N ALA A 119 22.42 -21.61 -8.37
CA ALA A 119 21.99 -22.89 -7.79
C ALA A 119 23.00 -24.05 -8.01
N PRO A 120 23.65 -24.23 -9.19
CA PRO A 120 24.60 -25.32 -9.38
C PRO A 120 25.84 -25.28 -8.48
N LYS A 121 26.19 -24.12 -7.90
CA LYS A 121 27.32 -23.97 -6.97
C LYS A 121 27.06 -24.63 -5.61
N TYR A 122 25.79 -24.81 -5.27
CA TYR A 122 25.29 -25.32 -4.00
C TYR A 122 24.59 -26.66 -4.21
N ALA A 123 25.30 -27.71 -4.53
CA ALA A 123 24.74 -29.03 -4.93
C ALA A 123 23.59 -29.49 -4.03
N THR A 124 22.42 -29.78 -4.66
CA THR A 124 21.24 -30.47 -4.11
C THR A 124 20.58 -29.88 -2.84
N HIS A 125 20.70 -28.58 -2.59
CA HIS A 125 20.04 -27.99 -1.42
C HIS A 125 18.53 -27.74 -1.73
N LYS A 126 17.63 -28.30 -0.90
CA LYS A 126 16.16 -28.09 -0.99
C LYS A 126 15.73 -26.61 -1.02
N PHE A 127 16.61 -25.71 -0.63
CA PHE A 127 16.38 -24.27 -0.67
C PHE A 127 16.03 -23.77 -2.08
N PHE A 128 16.62 -24.36 -3.12
CA PHE A 128 16.37 -23.99 -4.52
C PHE A 128 15.08 -24.58 -5.10
N GLU A 129 14.41 -25.48 -4.38
CA GLU A 129 13.08 -25.99 -4.72
C GLU A 129 11.97 -24.95 -4.40
N ARG A 130 12.31 -23.86 -3.67
CA ARG A 130 11.39 -22.79 -3.35
C ARG A 130 10.88 -22.12 -4.62
N ASP A 131 9.65 -21.58 -4.55
CA ASP A 131 9.09 -20.79 -5.65
C ASP A 131 10.00 -19.59 -5.95
N PRO A 132 10.29 -19.30 -7.22
CA PRO A 132 11.09 -18.12 -7.60
C PRO A 132 10.54 -16.80 -7.04
N GLY A 133 9.22 -16.68 -6.83
CA GLY A 133 8.59 -15.52 -6.21
C GLY A 133 9.09 -15.24 -4.80
N TRP A 134 9.50 -16.26 -4.04
CA TRP A 134 10.12 -16.08 -2.73
C TRP A 134 11.44 -15.28 -2.84
N PHE A 135 12.28 -15.61 -3.81
CA PHE A 135 13.55 -14.89 -4.05
C PHE A 135 13.29 -13.47 -4.57
N GLU A 136 12.28 -13.29 -5.42
CA GLU A 136 11.85 -11.98 -5.90
C GLU A 136 11.46 -11.07 -4.72
N ASP A 137 10.70 -11.60 -3.76
CA ASP A 137 10.23 -10.89 -2.58
C ASP A 137 11.36 -10.61 -1.57
N GLU A 138 12.28 -11.57 -1.35
CA GLU A 138 13.44 -11.33 -0.46
C GLU A 138 14.40 -10.29 -1.05
N ILE A 139 14.68 -10.32 -2.35
CA ILE A 139 15.52 -9.31 -3.02
C ILE A 139 14.86 -7.92 -2.98
N ALA A 140 13.54 -7.84 -3.13
CA ALA A 140 12.79 -6.59 -2.96
C ALA A 140 12.90 -6.06 -1.53
N TRP A 141 12.79 -6.96 -0.54
CA TRP A 141 12.94 -6.60 0.87
C TRP A 141 14.36 -6.10 1.19
N ILE A 142 15.42 -6.76 0.70
CA ILE A 142 16.82 -6.30 0.84
C ILE A 142 16.97 -4.86 0.31
N SER A 143 16.43 -4.57 -0.87
CA SER A 143 16.47 -3.23 -1.47
C SER A 143 15.64 -2.22 -0.67
N GLY A 144 14.42 -2.58 -0.27
CA GLY A 144 13.53 -1.73 0.51
C GLY A 144 14.05 -1.41 1.91
N MET A 145 14.81 -2.31 2.52
CA MET A 145 15.51 -2.04 3.78
C MET A 145 16.78 -1.20 3.61
N GLY A 146 17.26 -1.01 2.38
CA GLY A 146 18.49 -0.28 2.07
C GLY A 146 19.74 -1.04 2.44
N LEU A 147 19.70 -2.39 2.39
CA LEU A 147 20.83 -3.24 2.73
C LEU A 147 21.79 -3.32 1.52
N ARG A 148 22.91 -2.61 1.61
CA ARG A 148 23.83 -2.42 0.49
C ARG A 148 25.06 -3.31 0.53
N THR A 149 25.38 -3.89 1.69
CA THR A 149 26.53 -4.77 1.90
C THR A 149 26.08 -6.11 2.47
N TRP A 150 26.92 -7.11 2.30
CA TRP A 150 26.71 -8.43 2.89
C TRP A 150 26.58 -8.35 4.41
N GLU A 151 27.50 -7.63 5.07
CA GLU A 151 27.53 -7.49 6.52
C GLU A 151 26.24 -6.89 7.07
N ALA A 152 25.65 -5.91 6.34
CA ALA A 152 24.39 -5.32 6.71
C ALA A 152 23.23 -6.33 6.59
N TYR A 153 23.22 -7.15 5.54
CA TYR A 153 22.20 -8.18 5.36
C TYR A 153 22.37 -9.37 6.30
N GLU A 154 23.61 -9.75 6.60
CA GLU A 154 23.91 -10.79 7.58
C GLU A 154 23.41 -10.43 8.98
N ALA A 155 23.69 -9.19 9.42
CA ALA A 155 23.41 -8.73 10.78
C ALA A 155 21.96 -8.28 11.02
N VAL A 156 21.16 -8.01 9.96
CA VAL A 156 19.85 -7.42 10.12
C VAL A 156 18.84 -8.39 10.73
N ASP A 157 18.00 -7.86 11.63
CA ASP A 157 16.78 -8.54 12.04
C ASP A 157 15.78 -8.49 10.88
N ARG A 158 15.34 -9.67 10.40
CA ARG A 158 14.41 -9.77 9.27
C ARG A 158 12.98 -9.45 9.70
N LEU A 159 12.76 -8.20 10.14
CA LEU A 159 11.45 -7.71 10.56
C LEU A 159 10.41 -7.87 9.45
N GLY A 160 9.24 -8.34 9.81
CA GLY A 160 8.15 -8.61 8.85
C GLY A 160 8.35 -9.86 7.98
N ARG A 161 9.36 -10.69 8.29
CA ARG A 161 9.66 -11.94 7.58
C ARG A 161 9.57 -13.11 8.55
N ARG A 162 8.50 -13.88 8.50
CA ARG A 162 8.29 -15.02 9.42
C ARG A 162 9.10 -16.24 9.04
N THR A 163 9.37 -16.45 7.75
CA THR A 163 10.16 -17.58 7.27
C THR A 163 11.61 -17.47 7.77
N PRO A 164 12.08 -18.36 8.65
CA PRO A 164 13.48 -18.35 9.13
C PRO A 164 14.46 -18.53 7.98
N LEU A 165 15.56 -17.78 8.03
CA LEU A 165 16.65 -17.89 7.06
C LEU A 165 17.98 -17.88 7.81
N SER A 166 18.69 -19.00 7.77
CA SER A 166 20.04 -19.12 8.38
C SER A 166 21.03 -18.20 7.69
N VAL A 167 22.10 -17.83 8.38
CA VAL A 167 23.17 -16.99 7.83
C VAL A 167 23.72 -17.58 6.53
N SER A 168 23.98 -18.88 6.48
CA SER A 168 24.48 -19.56 5.28
C SER A 168 23.50 -19.46 4.09
N LEU A 169 22.20 -19.48 4.34
CA LEU A 169 21.20 -19.29 3.28
C LEU A 169 21.05 -17.81 2.90
N ARG A 170 21.31 -16.87 3.82
CA ARG A 170 21.39 -15.45 3.48
C ARG A 170 22.52 -15.19 2.50
N GLU A 171 23.68 -15.83 2.67
CA GLU A 171 24.80 -15.71 1.75
C GLU A 171 24.42 -16.12 0.32
N VAL A 172 23.70 -17.25 0.18
CA VAL A 172 23.17 -17.71 -1.12
C VAL A 172 22.23 -16.68 -1.73
N VAL A 173 21.30 -16.14 -0.94
CA VAL A 173 20.35 -15.11 -1.43
C VAL A 173 21.08 -13.85 -1.86
N TRP A 174 22.11 -13.45 -1.09
CA TRP A 174 22.92 -12.30 -1.43
C TRP A 174 23.66 -12.49 -2.76
N GLU A 175 24.25 -13.68 -3.00
CA GLU A 175 24.88 -14.00 -4.27
C GLU A 175 23.88 -13.95 -5.44
N ILE A 176 22.66 -14.49 -5.25
CA ILE A 176 21.59 -14.40 -6.27
C ILE A 176 21.22 -12.94 -6.53
N ALA A 177 21.13 -12.11 -5.49
CA ALA A 177 20.84 -10.69 -5.63
C ALA A 177 21.93 -9.94 -6.40
N GLN A 178 23.21 -10.26 -6.15
CA GLN A 178 24.33 -9.67 -6.88
C GLN A 178 24.34 -10.11 -8.35
N GLU A 179 24.12 -11.39 -8.62
CA GLU A 179 24.04 -11.93 -9.98
C GLU A 179 22.86 -11.30 -10.76
N TYR A 180 21.72 -11.10 -10.10
CA TYR A 180 20.60 -10.38 -10.67
C TYR A 180 20.98 -8.95 -11.07
N ARG A 181 21.67 -8.20 -10.19
CA ARG A 181 22.09 -6.82 -10.46
C ARG A 181 23.06 -6.75 -11.64
N LEU A 182 24.02 -7.69 -11.74
CA LEU A 182 24.95 -7.79 -12.84
C LEU A 182 24.25 -8.04 -14.18
N ARG A 183 23.32 -9.00 -14.22
CA ARG A 183 22.53 -9.31 -15.42
C ARG A 183 21.64 -8.15 -15.85
N ARG A 184 21.02 -7.49 -14.89
CA ARG A 184 20.20 -6.32 -15.14
C ARG A 184 21.01 -5.19 -15.77
N ALA A 185 22.19 -4.90 -15.24
CA ALA A 185 23.07 -3.88 -15.78
C ALA A 185 23.60 -4.26 -17.18
N ALA A 186 23.90 -5.53 -17.42
CA ALA A 186 24.31 -6.03 -18.74
C ALA A 186 23.21 -5.86 -19.81
N GLU A 187 21.93 -5.87 -19.45
CA GLU A 187 20.81 -5.56 -20.33
C GLU A 187 20.50 -4.06 -20.46
N GLY A 188 21.30 -3.21 -19.85
CA GLY A 188 21.15 -1.74 -19.95
C GLY A 188 20.18 -1.14 -18.95
N HIS A 189 19.66 -1.92 -17.98
CA HIS A 189 18.78 -1.40 -16.94
C HIS A 189 19.58 -1.02 -15.70
N ALA A 190 19.75 0.27 -15.43
CA ALA A 190 20.43 0.76 -14.23
C ALA A 190 19.68 0.43 -12.94
N TYR A 191 18.35 0.43 -12.99
CA TYR A 191 17.46 0.32 -11.83
C TYR A 191 16.35 -0.71 -12.03
N ASP A 192 15.74 -1.14 -10.93
CA ASP A 192 14.34 -1.56 -10.86
C ASP A 192 13.59 -0.66 -9.86
N TRP A 193 12.28 -0.87 -9.72
CA TRP A 193 11.45 0.00 -8.85
C TRP A 193 11.84 -0.08 -7.36
N HIS A 194 12.48 -1.16 -6.91
CA HIS A 194 12.81 -1.38 -5.50
C HIS A 194 14.15 -0.77 -5.09
N ASP A 195 15.05 -0.48 -6.03
CA ASP A 195 16.37 0.10 -5.72
C ASP A 195 16.51 1.57 -6.11
N MET A 196 15.47 2.19 -6.69
CA MET A 196 15.48 3.61 -7.03
C MET A 196 15.70 4.51 -5.81
N ALA A 197 15.18 4.12 -4.64
CA ALA A 197 15.35 4.88 -3.41
C ALA A 197 16.82 4.99 -3.00
N ALA A 198 17.55 3.88 -3.13
CA ALA A 198 18.99 3.86 -2.89
C ALA A 198 19.74 4.81 -3.83
N ALA A 199 19.36 4.82 -5.12
CA ALA A 199 19.96 5.72 -6.10
C ALA A 199 19.64 7.20 -5.81
N VAL A 200 18.41 7.53 -5.41
CA VAL A 200 18.06 8.91 -4.97
C VAL A 200 18.97 9.36 -3.84
N ARG A 201 19.17 8.51 -2.82
CA ARG A 201 20.05 8.81 -1.68
C ARG A 201 21.52 9.01 -2.10
N ASP A 202 22.03 8.18 -3.01
CA ASP A 202 23.39 8.31 -3.51
C ASP A 202 23.63 9.63 -4.20
N HIS A 203 22.69 10.05 -5.06
CA HIS A 203 22.76 11.35 -5.73
C HIS A 203 22.59 12.51 -4.75
N GLN A 204 21.69 12.35 -3.75
CA GLN A 204 21.49 13.39 -2.74
C GLN A 204 22.71 13.56 -1.82
N ALA A 205 23.42 12.48 -1.51
CA ALA A 205 24.66 12.52 -0.72
C ALA A 205 25.83 13.15 -1.49
N ALA A 206 25.81 13.08 -2.82
CA ALA A 206 26.81 13.70 -3.68
C ALA A 206 26.49 15.15 -4.09
N ASP A 207 25.32 15.65 -3.73
CA ASP A 207 24.85 16.99 -4.08
C ASP A 207 24.89 17.91 -2.86
N ASP A 208 25.78 18.88 -2.89
CA ASP A 208 25.96 19.93 -1.86
C ASP A 208 25.02 21.13 -2.09
N GLY A 209 24.19 21.10 -3.13
CA GLY A 209 23.22 22.15 -3.45
C GLY A 209 22.10 22.29 -2.44
N PRO A 210 21.32 23.37 -2.54
CA PRO A 210 20.15 23.58 -1.68
C PRO A 210 19.09 22.50 -1.96
N ARG A 211 18.43 22.05 -0.89
CA ARG A 211 17.36 21.05 -1.00
C ARG A 211 16.17 21.61 -1.77
N THR A 212 15.59 20.78 -2.63
CA THR A 212 14.49 21.17 -3.52
C THR A 212 13.20 21.47 -2.75
N TYR A 213 12.96 20.74 -1.65
CA TYR A 213 11.74 20.84 -0.87
C TYR A 213 12.05 21.33 0.55
N ARG A 214 11.27 22.30 1.02
CA ARG A 214 11.25 22.65 2.43
C ARG A 214 10.40 21.69 3.25
N HIS A 215 9.34 21.17 2.67
CA HIS A 215 8.44 20.23 3.35
C HIS A 215 8.14 19.01 2.48
N VAL A 216 8.09 17.86 3.13
CA VAL A 216 7.61 16.61 2.52
C VAL A 216 6.48 16.05 3.37
N ILE A 217 5.37 15.74 2.74
CA ILE A 217 4.23 15.08 3.34
C ILE A 217 4.08 13.73 2.69
N ILE A 218 4.03 12.69 3.51
CA ILE A 218 3.89 11.31 3.08
C ILE A 218 2.51 10.82 3.49
N ASP A 219 1.62 10.63 2.54
CA ASP A 219 0.31 10.01 2.78
C ASP A 219 0.37 8.52 2.43
N GLU A 220 -0.34 7.68 3.19
CA GLU A 220 -0.28 6.22 3.11
C GLU A 220 1.16 5.68 3.27
N GLY A 221 1.93 6.29 4.16
CA GLY A 221 3.36 6.02 4.31
C GLY A 221 3.71 4.60 4.73
N GLN A 222 2.75 3.83 5.29
CA GLN A 222 2.91 2.40 5.57
C GLN A 222 3.15 1.55 4.31
N ASP A 223 2.95 2.11 3.11
CA ASP A 223 3.23 1.43 1.84
C ASP A 223 4.62 1.68 1.30
N LEU A 224 5.31 2.66 1.86
CA LEU A 224 6.67 2.95 1.49
C LEU A 224 7.64 2.08 2.29
N SER A 225 8.69 1.64 1.63
CA SER A 225 9.80 0.97 2.29
C SER A 225 10.62 1.95 3.15
N PRO A 226 11.35 1.46 4.15
CA PRO A 226 12.24 2.30 4.95
C PRO A 226 13.23 3.12 4.12
N GLU A 227 13.75 2.56 3.03
CA GLU A 227 14.69 3.27 2.15
C GLU A 227 14.02 4.39 1.35
N GLU A 228 12.76 4.19 0.92
CA GLU A 228 11.98 5.25 0.27
C GLU A 228 11.70 6.41 1.23
N ILE A 229 11.37 6.11 2.49
CA ILE A 229 11.14 7.16 3.51
C ILE A 229 12.43 7.91 3.80
N ARG A 230 13.59 7.21 3.94
CA ARG A 230 14.90 7.86 4.11
C ARG A 230 15.22 8.78 2.95
N SER A 231 14.98 8.34 1.72
CA SER A 231 15.24 9.16 0.53
C SER A 231 14.39 10.43 0.51
N LEU A 232 13.14 10.36 0.97
CA LEU A 232 12.27 11.52 1.12
C LEU A 232 12.70 12.44 2.26
N ALA A 233 13.20 11.89 3.37
CA ALA A 233 13.70 12.69 4.49
C ALA A 233 14.98 13.47 4.11
N GLU A 234 15.84 12.90 3.28
CA GLU A 234 17.13 13.51 2.87
C GLU A 234 16.99 14.63 1.83
N VAL A 235 15.85 14.68 1.08
CA VAL A 235 15.59 15.78 0.12
C VAL A 235 14.95 17.01 0.76
N VAL A 236 14.69 16.97 2.07
CA VAL A 236 14.10 18.07 2.83
C VAL A 236 15.19 19.01 3.34
N ASP A 237 14.90 20.33 3.27
CA ASP A 237 15.72 21.36 3.89
C ASP A 237 15.91 21.07 5.39
N PRO A 238 17.12 21.26 5.97
CA PRO A 238 17.37 21.03 7.40
C PRO A 238 16.44 21.79 8.35
N GLU A 239 15.94 22.97 7.95
CA GLU A 239 14.96 23.75 8.71
C GLU A 239 13.50 23.41 8.35
N GLY A 240 13.29 22.46 7.47
CA GLY A 240 11.97 22.05 7.00
C GLY A 240 11.34 20.96 7.84
N SER A 241 10.39 20.26 7.25
CA SER A 241 9.67 19.18 7.95
C SER A 241 9.32 17.99 7.05
N VAL A 242 9.28 16.82 7.67
CA VAL A 242 8.59 15.64 7.14
C VAL A 242 7.36 15.40 7.99
N THR A 243 6.18 15.29 7.36
CA THR A 243 4.97 14.84 8.05
C THR A 243 4.53 13.51 7.45
N PHE A 244 4.57 12.47 8.25
CA PHE A 244 4.20 11.12 7.86
C PHE A 244 2.78 10.79 8.31
N PHE A 245 1.91 10.40 7.39
CA PHE A 245 0.58 9.87 7.66
C PHE A 245 0.57 8.38 7.32
N GLY A 246 0.12 7.55 8.25
CA GLY A 246 0.11 6.11 8.05
C GLY A 246 -0.96 5.35 8.83
N ASP A 247 -1.23 4.14 8.35
CA ASP A 247 -2.12 3.17 8.98
C ASP A 247 -1.40 1.82 9.06
N TYR A 248 -0.96 1.46 10.25
CA TYR A 248 -0.24 0.19 10.42
C TYR A 248 -1.12 -1.04 10.23
N ALA A 249 -2.43 -0.93 10.45
CA ALA A 249 -3.34 -2.02 10.16
C ALA A 249 -3.42 -2.36 8.66
N GLN A 250 -3.09 -1.41 7.78
CA GLN A 250 -3.09 -1.59 6.33
C GLN A 250 -1.72 -1.90 5.72
N GLN A 251 -0.70 -2.12 6.54
CA GLN A 251 0.64 -2.44 6.03
C GLN A 251 0.66 -3.85 5.40
N ILE A 252 0.66 -3.88 4.08
CA ILE A 252 0.56 -5.13 3.29
C ILE A 252 1.90 -5.85 3.20
N TYR A 253 3.02 -5.13 3.29
CA TYR A 253 4.35 -5.64 3.00
C TYR A 253 5.17 -6.07 4.22
N GLY A 254 4.55 -6.19 5.42
CA GLY A 254 5.16 -6.83 6.59
C GLY A 254 6.48 -6.22 7.10
N GLN A 255 6.76 -4.96 6.76
CA GLN A 255 8.00 -4.32 7.19
C GLN A 255 7.76 -3.58 8.50
N GLY A 256 8.24 -4.16 9.61
CA GLY A 256 8.33 -3.46 10.89
C GLY A 256 9.20 -2.20 10.70
N MET A 257 8.64 -1.03 11.01
CA MET A 257 9.31 0.24 10.76
C MET A 257 9.54 0.99 12.06
N SER A 258 10.80 1.31 12.33
CA SER A 258 11.17 2.28 13.36
C SER A 258 11.39 3.65 12.70
N TRP A 259 10.76 4.70 13.23
CA TRP A 259 10.93 6.07 12.73
C TRP A 259 12.39 6.48 12.66
N ARG A 260 13.16 6.16 13.69
CA ARG A 260 14.60 6.41 13.73
C ARG A 260 15.34 5.68 12.62
N ALA A 261 14.97 4.43 12.33
CA ALA A 261 15.57 3.66 11.24
C ALA A 261 15.23 4.25 9.86
N CYS A 262 14.13 4.97 9.75
CA CYS A 262 13.73 5.72 8.55
C CYS A 262 14.30 7.15 8.49
N GLY A 263 15.21 7.52 9.41
CA GLY A 263 15.80 8.86 9.44
C GLY A 263 14.92 9.94 10.06
N LEU A 264 13.75 9.59 10.60
CA LEU A 264 12.82 10.53 11.19
C LEU A 264 13.06 10.68 12.70
N LYS A 265 13.44 11.89 13.12
CA LYS A 265 13.59 12.25 14.55
C LYS A 265 12.24 12.77 15.06
N VAL A 266 11.37 11.86 15.43
CA VAL A 266 10.00 12.15 15.86
C VAL A 266 9.98 12.37 17.37
N ALA A 267 9.50 13.53 17.81
CA ALA A 267 9.33 13.85 19.22
C ALA A 267 8.02 13.28 19.79
N ARG A 268 6.96 13.29 18.99
CA ARG A 268 5.63 12.82 19.37
C ARG A 268 4.89 12.23 18.18
N VAL A 269 4.13 11.17 18.42
CA VAL A 269 3.22 10.57 17.46
C VAL A 269 1.80 11.03 17.78
N GLU A 270 1.11 11.63 16.83
CA GLU A 270 -0.30 11.96 16.92
C GLU A 270 -1.14 10.76 16.50
N MET A 271 -2.10 10.37 17.35
CA MET A 271 -2.91 9.18 17.14
C MET A 271 -4.39 9.54 16.96
N PHE A 272 -5.00 9.06 15.87
CA PHE A 272 -6.42 9.24 15.54
C PHE A 272 -7.10 7.87 15.52
N LYS A 273 -8.10 7.71 16.39
CA LYS A 273 -8.82 6.45 16.61
C LYS A 273 -10.24 6.47 16.04
N ASP A 274 -10.83 7.67 15.92
CA ASP A 274 -12.23 7.80 15.49
C ASP A 274 -12.36 7.55 13.99
N ASN A 275 -13.16 6.57 13.63
CA ASN A 275 -13.46 6.25 12.23
C ASN A 275 -14.69 7.04 11.80
N TYR A 276 -14.49 7.97 10.88
CA TYR A 276 -15.56 8.83 10.33
C TYR A 276 -16.11 8.35 8.98
N ARG A 277 -15.55 7.27 8.43
CA ARG A 277 -15.86 6.76 7.08
C ARG A 277 -16.87 5.63 7.09
N ASN A 278 -16.56 4.56 7.79
CA ASN A 278 -17.32 3.32 7.75
C ASN A 278 -18.49 3.38 8.73
N SER A 279 -19.58 2.65 8.43
CA SER A 279 -20.61 2.38 9.44
C SER A 279 -20.02 1.59 10.62
N ALA A 280 -20.68 1.64 11.79
CA ALA A 280 -20.20 0.94 12.96
C ALA A 280 -20.06 -0.57 12.75
N ALA A 281 -21.00 -1.18 12.01
CA ALA A 281 -20.98 -2.60 11.71
C ALA A 281 -19.77 -3.00 10.84
N ILE A 282 -19.49 -2.23 9.77
CA ILE A 282 -18.31 -2.48 8.91
C ILE A 282 -17.01 -2.26 9.69
N ALA A 283 -16.95 -1.20 10.51
CA ALA A 283 -15.76 -0.93 11.33
C ALA A 283 -15.51 -2.06 12.35
N GLN A 284 -16.57 -2.58 13.01
CA GLN A 284 -16.46 -3.72 13.93
C GLN A 284 -16.00 -5.00 13.23
N PHE A 285 -16.49 -5.25 12.02
CA PHE A 285 -16.04 -6.38 11.22
C PHE A 285 -14.56 -6.28 10.84
N ALA A 286 -14.11 -5.08 10.45
CA ALA A 286 -12.70 -4.83 10.15
C ALA A 286 -11.80 -4.94 11.40
N ILE A 287 -12.28 -4.50 12.58
CA ILE A 287 -11.58 -4.67 13.87
C ILE A 287 -11.42 -6.17 14.16
N ALA A 288 -12.51 -6.95 14.09
CA ALA A 288 -12.47 -8.38 14.36
C ALA A 288 -11.48 -9.11 13.43
N LEU A 289 -11.39 -8.70 12.15
CA LEU A 289 -10.39 -9.23 11.23
C LEU A 289 -8.97 -8.87 11.67
N SER A 290 -8.73 -7.64 12.11
CA SER A 290 -7.40 -7.20 12.58
C SER A 290 -6.95 -7.87 13.88
N GLU A 291 -7.84 -8.48 14.62
CA GLU A 291 -7.56 -9.22 15.86
C GLU A 291 -7.22 -10.69 15.62
N LEU A 292 -7.37 -11.19 14.40
CA LEU A 292 -7.02 -12.59 14.06
C LEU A 292 -5.52 -12.84 14.29
N PRO A 293 -5.13 -14.04 14.76
CA PRO A 293 -3.75 -14.33 15.17
C PRO A 293 -2.69 -14.10 14.09
N PHE A 294 -3.06 -14.29 12.83
CA PHE A 294 -2.17 -14.16 11.69
C PHE A 294 -2.11 -12.74 11.12
N PHE A 295 -2.97 -11.81 11.55
CA PHE A 295 -2.98 -10.44 11.02
C PHE A 295 -1.67 -9.67 11.30
N GLY A 296 -0.92 -10.08 12.32
CA GLY A 296 0.35 -9.47 12.73
C GLY A 296 0.11 -8.23 13.60
N ARG A 297 0.45 -8.32 14.88
CA ARG A 297 0.44 -7.18 15.80
C ARG A 297 1.80 -6.52 15.78
N THR A 298 1.82 -5.19 15.62
CA THR A 298 2.95 -4.36 16.00
C THR A 298 2.55 -3.55 17.22
N ASP A 299 3.45 -3.28 18.14
CA ASP A 299 3.20 -2.47 19.37
C ASP A 299 2.72 -1.05 19.05
N GLU A 300 2.83 -0.64 17.79
CA GLU A 300 2.45 0.68 17.28
C GLU A 300 1.05 0.68 16.61
N LEU A 301 0.32 -0.44 16.63
CA LEU A 301 -1.04 -0.51 16.07
C LEU A 301 -1.99 0.39 16.86
N VAL A 302 -2.63 1.31 16.15
CA VAL A 302 -3.73 2.12 16.72
C VAL A 302 -5.02 1.32 16.63
N PRO A 303 -5.58 0.82 17.73
CA PRO A 303 -6.85 0.09 17.69
C PRO A 303 -7.94 1.00 17.12
N PRO A 304 -8.69 0.56 16.08
CA PRO A 304 -9.79 1.35 15.56
C PRO A 304 -10.94 1.45 16.56
N VAL A 305 -11.53 2.63 16.64
CA VAL A 305 -12.76 2.84 17.38
C VAL A 305 -13.90 2.90 16.38
N ALA A 306 -14.93 2.08 16.59
CA ALA A 306 -16.09 2.03 15.71
C ALA A 306 -16.83 3.40 15.70
N PRO A 307 -17.33 3.85 14.54
CA PRO A 307 -18.09 5.07 14.43
C PRO A 307 -19.40 4.98 15.21
N ARG A 308 -19.98 6.13 15.53
CA ARG A 308 -21.21 6.20 16.33
C ARG A 308 -22.48 5.81 15.56
N SER A 309 -22.47 5.91 14.22
CA SER A 309 -23.61 5.49 13.37
C SER A 309 -23.65 3.98 13.22
N ARG A 310 -24.82 3.34 13.42
CA ARG A 310 -24.95 1.88 13.43
C ARG A 310 -24.64 1.26 12.04
N GLY A 311 -25.37 1.61 11.01
CA GLY A 311 -25.24 1.00 9.67
C GLY A 311 -25.75 -0.44 9.58
N SER A 312 -25.79 -0.98 8.36
CA SER A 312 -26.14 -2.39 8.09
C SER A 312 -24.98 -3.32 8.44
N LEU A 313 -25.30 -4.52 8.91
CA LEU A 313 -24.30 -5.58 9.05
C LEU A 313 -23.72 -5.93 7.68
N PRO A 314 -22.40 -6.23 7.58
CA PRO A 314 -21.86 -6.88 6.41
C PRO A 314 -22.64 -8.13 6.04
N THR A 315 -22.91 -8.34 4.75
CA THR A 315 -23.65 -9.52 4.25
C THR A 315 -22.66 -10.51 3.65
N LEU A 316 -22.63 -11.73 4.21
CA LEU A 316 -21.92 -12.85 3.63
C LEU A 316 -22.91 -13.71 2.84
N VAL A 317 -22.67 -13.95 1.57
CA VAL A 317 -23.55 -14.70 0.68
C VAL A 317 -22.90 -16.05 0.36
N ALA A 318 -23.48 -17.13 0.92
CA ALA A 318 -23.05 -18.50 0.65
C ALA A 318 -23.67 -19.01 -0.65
N CYS A 319 -22.91 -18.98 -1.73
CA CYS A 319 -23.31 -19.40 -3.06
C CYS A 319 -23.02 -20.90 -3.28
N THR A 320 -23.74 -21.53 -4.19
CA THR A 320 -23.53 -22.92 -4.59
C THR A 320 -22.25 -23.12 -5.40
N ASP A 321 -21.93 -22.13 -6.24
CA ASP A 321 -20.81 -22.16 -7.15
C ASP A 321 -20.37 -20.74 -7.60
N ARG A 322 -19.27 -20.68 -8.34
CA ARG A 322 -18.71 -19.45 -8.89
C ARG A 322 -19.70 -18.70 -9.81
N ALA A 323 -20.51 -19.39 -10.58
CA ALA A 323 -21.47 -18.77 -11.49
C ALA A 323 -22.58 -18.04 -10.71
N GLN A 324 -23.04 -18.62 -9.60
CA GLN A 324 -23.99 -17.96 -8.72
C GLN A 324 -23.38 -16.74 -8.02
N GLU A 325 -22.10 -16.81 -7.58
CA GLU A 325 -21.40 -15.64 -7.04
C GLU A 325 -21.39 -14.48 -8.04
N ILE A 326 -21.00 -14.76 -9.29
CA ILE A 326 -20.99 -13.77 -10.37
C ILE A 326 -22.39 -13.18 -10.57
N SER A 327 -23.44 -14.01 -10.59
CA SER A 327 -24.82 -13.56 -10.77
C SER A 327 -25.28 -12.62 -9.63
N VAL A 328 -24.99 -12.99 -8.39
CA VAL A 328 -25.32 -12.20 -7.19
C VAL A 328 -24.60 -10.84 -7.23
N ILE A 329 -23.30 -10.84 -7.48
CA ILE A 329 -22.51 -9.60 -7.54
C ILE A 329 -23.00 -8.70 -8.66
N ARG A 330 -23.27 -9.24 -9.86
CA ARG A 330 -23.76 -8.45 -11.00
C ARG A 330 -25.13 -7.80 -10.72
N SER A 331 -26.09 -8.58 -10.21
CA SER A 331 -27.41 -8.05 -9.90
C SER A 331 -27.36 -6.96 -8.82
N THR A 332 -26.59 -7.19 -7.75
CA THR A 332 -26.40 -6.23 -6.67
C THR A 332 -25.72 -4.95 -7.18
N ALA A 333 -24.65 -5.10 -7.99
CA ALA A 333 -23.92 -3.97 -8.56
C ALA A 333 -24.82 -3.11 -9.46
N GLN A 334 -25.64 -3.74 -10.34
CA GLN A 334 -26.57 -3.02 -11.22
C GLN A 334 -27.64 -2.26 -10.44
N GLN A 335 -28.17 -2.86 -9.39
CA GLN A 335 -29.22 -2.25 -8.57
C GLN A 335 -28.67 -1.05 -7.78
N LEU A 336 -27.59 -1.23 -7.03
CA LEU A 336 -27.04 -0.22 -6.13
C LEU A 336 -26.25 0.87 -6.89
N GLY A 337 -25.67 0.55 -8.04
CA GLY A 337 -24.96 1.51 -8.89
C GLY A 337 -25.83 2.61 -9.49
N GLN A 338 -27.15 2.47 -9.43
CA GLN A 338 -28.09 3.51 -9.88
C GLN A 338 -28.18 4.68 -8.87
N VAL A 339 -27.93 4.41 -7.60
CA VAL A 339 -28.15 5.37 -6.51
C VAL A 339 -26.86 5.82 -5.82
N GLY A 340 -25.79 5.05 -5.93
CA GLY A 340 -24.52 5.34 -5.26
C GLY A 340 -23.31 4.79 -6.00
N THR A 341 -22.14 4.98 -5.40
CA THR A 341 -20.88 4.43 -5.89
C THR A 341 -20.74 2.99 -5.41
N VAL A 342 -20.63 2.03 -6.33
CA VAL A 342 -20.48 0.61 -6.02
C VAL A 342 -19.12 0.14 -6.55
N ALA A 343 -18.29 -0.48 -5.71
CA ALA A 343 -17.05 -1.08 -6.14
C ALA A 343 -17.11 -2.61 -6.10
N VAL A 344 -16.79 -3.27 -7.20
CA VAL A 344 -16.42 -4.69 -7.21
C VAL A 344 -14.92 -4.79 -7.00
N LEU A 345 -14.53 -5.33 -5.85
CA LEU A 345 -13.14 -5.47 -5.45
C LEU A 345 -12.76 -6.95 -5.43
N GLY A 346 -11.74 -7.34 -6.17
CA GLY A 346 -11.25 -8.72 -6.21
C GLY A 346 -9.77 -8.84 -5.89
N ARG A 347 -9.34 -10.07 -5.66
CA ARG A 347 -7.93 -10.34 -5.38
C ARG A 347 -7.06 -10.19 -6.63
N THR A 348 -7.55 -10.61 -7.78
CA THR A 348 -6.86 -10.55 -9.06
C THR A 348 -7.64 -9.76 -10.10
N TRP A 349 -6.95 -9.27 -11.11
CA TRP A 349 -7.60 -8.62 -12.27
C TRP A 349 -8.50 -9.60 -13.04
N ALA A 350 -8.08 -10.88 -13.15
CA ALA A 350 -8.87 -11.90 -13.82
C ALA A 350 -10.26 -12.07 -13.16
N ASP A 351 -10.31 -12.08 -11.82
CA ASP A 351 -11.56 -12.21 -11.07
C ASP A 351 -12.51 -11.04 -11.32
N VAL A 352 -12.02 -9.81 -11.22
CA VAL A 352 -12.88 -8.63 -11.40
C VAL A 352 -13.26 -8.40 -12.86
N ASP A 353 -12.37 -8.71 -13.81
CA ASP A 353 -12.69 -8.64 -15.25
C ASP A 353 -13.78 -9.67 -15.61
N GLU A 354 -13.72 -10.90 -15.06
CA GLU A 354 -14.73 -11.93 -15.24
C GLU A 354 -16.09 -11.49 -14.67
N VAL A 355 -16.12 -11.03 -13.43
CA VAL A 355 -17.35 -10.57 -12.76
C VAL A 355 -17.95 -9.39 -13.49
N CYS A 356 -17.16 -8.44 -13.94
CA CYS A 356 -17.65 -7.19 -14.55
C CYS A 356 -17.87 -7.28 -16.07
N ALA A 357 -17.56 -8.42 -16.70
CA ALA A 357 -17.79 -8.63 -18.12
C ALA A 357 -19.27 -8.40 -18.48
N GLY A 358 -19.55 -7.47 -19.40
CA GLY A 358 -20.91 -7.11 -19.83
C GLY A 358 -21.67 -6.16 -18.90
N LEU A 359 -21.08 -5.72 -17.78
CA LEU A 359 -21.61 -4.64 -16.97
C LEU A 359 -21.18 -3.27 -17.51
N ALA A 360 -22.02 -2.26 -17.35
CA ALA A 360 -21.64 -0.87 -17.54
C ALA A 360 -20.76 -0.40 -16.35
N ALA A 361 -19.58 -0.99 -16.21
CA ALA A 361 -18.68 -0.78 -15.08
C ALA A 361 -17.41 -0.06 -15.53
N ARG A 362 -16.88 0.83 -14.68
CA ARG A 362 -15.66 1.61 -14.91
C ARG A 362 -14.46 0.95 -14.23
N ARG A 363 -13.47 0.57 -15.03
CA ARG A 363 -12.21 0.02 -14.51
C ARG A 363 -11.35 1.12 -13.89
N ILE A 364 -10.88 0.89 -12.66
CA ILE A 364 -9.92 1.77 -12.00
C ILE A 364 -8.54 1.09 -12.07
N ASP A 365 -7.71 1.54 -13.00
CA ASP A 365 -6.36 1.02 -13.22
C ASP A 365 -5.31 2.10 -12.92
N LYS A 366 -4.13 1.68 -12.47
CA LYS A 366 -3.01 2.58 -12.14
C LYS A 366 -2.51 3.37 -13.36
N ASP A 367 -2.64 2.79 -14.55
CA ASP A 367 -2.05 3.32 -15.80
C ASP A 367 -3.04 4.17 -16.62
N GLN A 368 -4.32 4.19 -16.25
CA GLN A 368 -5.32 4.99 -16.96
C GLN A 368 -5.45 6.39 -16.33
N ARG A 369 -5.73 7.39 -17.19
CA ARG A 369 -6.09 8.77 -16.77
C ARG A 369 -7.50 8.80 -16.18
N PHE A 370 -7.75 7.95 -15.19
CA PHE A 370 -9.02 7.85 -14.51
C PHE A 370 -9.22 9.08 -13.63
N ARG A 371 -10.30 9.85 -13.89
CA ARG A 371 -10.74 10.92 -13.01
C ARG A 371 -11.83 10.38 -12.09
N TRP A 372 -11.54 10.36 -10.81
CA TRP A 372 -12.54 10.00 -9.80
C TRP A 372 -13.49 11.18 -9.61
N ASP A 373 -14.74 11.02 -10.03
CA ASP A 373 -15.78 12.04 -9.98
C ASP A 373 -16.87 11.78 -8.93
N TYR A 374 -16.75 10.69 -8.16
CA TYR A 374 -17.77 10.21 -7.21
C TYR A 374 -19.17 10.07 -7.82
N ALA A 375 -19.29 9.97 -9.10
CA ALA A 375 -20.58 9.78 -9.77
C ALA A 375 -21.16 8.40 -9.41
N PRO A 376 -22.49 8.29 -9.20
CA PRO A 376 -23.13 6.99 -9.07
C PRO A 376 -22.76 6.08 -10.23
N GLY A 377 -22.59 4.80 -9.95
CA GLY A 377 -22.19 3.82 -10.95
C GLY A 377 -21.39 2.65 -10.37
N VAL A 378 -21.09 1.70 -11.23
CA VAL A 378 -20.30 0.53 -10.88
C VAL A 378 -18.85 0.76 -11.29
N TYR A 379 -17.94 0.49 -10.35
CA TYR A 379 -16.49 0.56 -10.50
C TYR A 379 -15.89 -0.79 -10.16
N TYR A 380 -14.73 -1.10 -10.73
CA TYR A 380 -14.06 -2.34 -10.35
C TYR A 380 -12.53 -2.19 -10.38
N THR A 381 -11.90 -2.87 -9.45
CA THR A 381 -10.43 -2.89 -9.30
C THR A 381 -10.00 -4.01 -8.34
N THR A 382 -8.69 -4.14 -8.14
CA THR A 382 -8.15 -5.07 -7.14
C THR A 382 -8.06 -4.42 -5.75
N TYR A 383 -7.98 -5.24 -4.70
CA TYR A 383 -7.76 -4.78 -3.32
C TYR A 383 -6.60 -3.79 -3.22
N HIS A 384 -5.46 -4.10 -3.88
CA HIS A 384 -4.30 -3.21 -3.91
C HIS A 384 -4.58 -1.85 -4.55
N SER A 385 -5.32 -1.83 -5.64
CA SER A 385 -5.59 -0.61 -6.40
C SER A 385 -6.73 0.22 -5.80
N ALA A 386 -7.56 -0.39 -4.94
CA ALA A 386 -8.62 0.29 -4.21
C ALA A 386 -8.10 1.17 -3.06
N LYS A 387 -6.83 1.04 -2.70
CA LYS A 387 -6.25 1.78 -1.58
C LYS A 387 -6.36 3.28 -1.78
N GLY A 388 -6.79 4.01 -0.72
CA GLY A 388 -7.04 5.44 -0.77
C GLY A 388 -8.40 5.84 -1.38
N LEU A 389 -9.13 4.91 -2.00
CA LEU A 389 -10.47 5.16 -2.55
C LEU A 389 -11.56 4.80 -1.54
N GLU A 390 -12.78 5.25 -1.79
CA GLU A 390 -13.96 5.05 -0.95
C GLU A 390 -15.22 4.89 -1.81
N PHE A 391 -16.10 3.98 -1.40
CA PHE A 391 -17.34 3.70 -2.12
C PHE A 391 -18.49 3.56 -1.14
N ASP A 392 -19.69 3.91 -1.57
CA ASP A 392 -20.87 3.74 -0.72
C ASP A 392 -21.12 2.25 -0.43
N THR A 393 -20.95 1.41 -1.46
CA THR A 393 -21.04 -0.06 -1.36
C THR A 393 -19.79 -0.73 -1.90
N VAL A 394 -19.32 -1.77 -1.20
CA VAL A 394 -18.26 -2.66 -1.68
C VAL A 394 -18.77 -4.08 -1.82
N LEU A 395 -18.49 -4.70 -2.96
CA LEU A 395 -18.81 -6.08 -3.30
C LEU A 395 -17.50 -6.86 -3.48
N MET A 396 -17.31 -7.91 -2.69
CA MET A 396 -16.08 -8.72 -2.67
C MET A 396 -16.40 -10.17 -3.07
N PRO A 397 -16.23 -10.53 -4.35
CA PRO A 397 -16.45 -11.89 -4.82
C PRO A 397 -15.31 -12.84 -4.45
N PHE A 398 -15.60 -14.14 -4.47
CA PHE A 398 -14.66 -15.25 -4.42
C PHE A 398 -13.82 -15.31 -3.13
N CYS A 399 -14.46 -15.04 -1.98
CA CYS A 399 -13.82 -15.14 -0.67
C CYS A 399 -13.91 -16.56 -0.10
N SER A 400 -13.58 -17.56 -0.91
CA SER A 400 -13.59 -18.98 -0.56
C SER A 400 -12.21 -19.46 -0.11
N GLY A 401 -12.14 -20.55 0.66
CA GLY A 401 -10.89 -21.07 1.20
C GLY A 401 -9.93 -21.68 0.17
N ASP A 402 -10.42 -21.99 -1.03
CA ASP A 402 -9.62 -22.43 -2.17
C ASP A 402 -9.05 -21.27 -3.02
N THR A 403 -9.60 -20.06 -2.86
CA THR A 403 -9.19 -18.85 -3.57
C THR A 403 -8.42 -17.86 -2.71
N LEU A 404 -8.69 -17.82 -1.41
CA LEU A 404 -8.04 -16.94 -0.43
C LEU A 404 -7.64 -17.70 0.84
N PRO A 405 -6.34 -17.65 1.25
CA PRO A 405 -5.23 -16.92 0.60
C PRO A 405 -4.93 -17.44 -0.79
N LEU A 406 -4.42 -16.56 -1.67
CA LEU A 406 -4.13 -16.92 -3.06
C LEU A 406 -3.11 -18.06 -3.12
N PRO A 407 -3.42 -19.21 -3.76
CA PRO A 407 -2.55 -20.41 -3.74
C PRO A 407 -1.10 -20.15 -4.20
N GLU A 408 -0.92 -19.22 -5.15
CA GLU A 408 0.41 -18.82 -5.64
C GLU A 408 1.21 -18.09 -4.54
N VAL A 409 0.55 -17.30 -3.70
CA VAL A 409 1.18 -16.59 -2.58
C VAL A 409 1.55 -17.58 -1.47
N VAL A 410 0.66 -18.53 -1.16
CA VAL A 410 0.95 -19.62 -0.20
C VAL A 410 2.16 -20.43 -0.68
N LYS A 411 2.22 -20.78 -1.95
CA LYS A 411 3.35 -21.51 -2.53
C LYS A 411 4.65 -20.72 -2.45
N ALA A 412 4.59 -19.40 -2.69
CA ALA A 412 5.77 -18.54 -2.69
C ALA A 412 6.28 -18.24 -1.28
N LEU A 413 5.40 -17.92 -0.32
CA LEU A 413 5.78 -17.38 0.98
C LEU A 413 5.60 -18.37 2.15
N GLY A 414 4.81 -19.44 1.97
CA GLY A 414 4.31 -20.31 3.04
C GLY A 414 2.99 -19.78 3.60
N SER A 415 2.27 -20.65 4.37
CA SER A 415 0.94 -20.33 4.88
C SER A 415 0.91 -19.09 5.77
N ASP A 416 1.82 -18.99 6.75
CA ASP A 416 1.79 -17.95 7.76
C ASP A 416 2.04 -16.54 7.17
N ASP A 417 3.03 -16.40 6.29
CA ASP A 417 3.33 -15.14 5.60
C ASP A 417 2.23 -14.79 4.58
N ALA A 418 1.62 -15.81 3.95
CA ALA A 418 0.50 -15.63 3.04
C ALA A 418 -0.75 -15.15 3.78
N ASP A 419 -1.10 -15.77 4.90
CA ASP A 419 -2.25 -15.40 5.71
C ASP A 419 -2.14 -13.97 6.24
N GLU A 420 -0.96 -13.56 6.72
CA GLU A 420 -0.72 -12.18 7.13
C GLU A 420 -0.92 -11.20 5.98
N ARG A 421 -0.35 -11.48 4.82
CA ARG A 421 -0.41 -10.61 3.65
C ARG A 421 -1.83 -10.50 3.09
N GLU A 422 -2.50 -11.63 2.94
CA GLU A 422 -3.83 -11.69 2.34
C GLU A 422 -4.90 -11.12 3.29
N SER A 423 -4.80 -11.32 4.60
CA SER A 423 -5.69 -10.70 5.58
C SER A 423 -5.59 -9.17 5.59
N LYS A 424 -4.38 -8.62 5.45
CA LYS A 424 -4.20 -7.16 5.31
C LYS A 424 -4.82 -6.62 4.03
N LEU A 425 -4.79 -7.38 2.93
CA LEU A 425 -5.46 -7.02 1.69
C LEU A 425 -6.99 -7.06 1.80
N LEU A 426 -7.54 -8.07 2.48
CA LEU A 426 -8.96 -8.12 2.81
C LEU A 426 -9.39 -6.92 3.67
N TYR A 427 -8.60 -6.57 4.69
CA TYR A 427 -8.83 -5.39 5.52
C TYR A 427 -8.90 -4.11 4.67
N VAL A 428 -7.97 -3.95 3.71
CA VAL A 428 -8.02 -2.83 2.77
C VAL A 428 -9.33 -2.82 1.99
N GLY A 429 -9.75 -3.95 1.41
CA GLY A 429 -11.00 -4.06 0.66
C GLY A 429 -12.23 -3.71 1.50
N ILE A 430 -12.35 -4.32 2.68
CA ILE A 430 -13.47 -4.11 3.63
C ILE A 430 -13.58 -2.64 4.02
N THR A 431 -12.47 -2.01 4.36
CA THR A 431 -12.46 -0.61 4.83
C THR A 431 -12.70 0.42 3.73
N ARG A 432 -12.85 0.00 2.47
CA ARG A 432 -13.30 0.89 1.36
C ARG A 432 -14.79 1.17 1.38
N ALA A 433 -15.59 0.33 2.05
CA ALA A 433 -17.04 0.49 2.14
C ALA A 433 -17.43 1.58 3.16
N LYS A 434 -18.31 2.50 2.76
CA LYS A 434 -18.89 3.48 3.68
C LYS A 434 -20.11 2.92 4.41
N SER A 435 -21.07 2.38 3.67
CA SER A 435 -22.40 2.02 4.16
C SER A 435 -22.69 0.53 4.08
N ASP A 436 -22.34 -0.12 2.96
CA ASP A 436 -22.72 -1.48 2.68
C ASP A 436 -21.52 -2.33 2.22
N LEU A 437 -21.42 -3.53 2.75
CA LEU A 437 -20.42 -4.52 2.41
C LEU A 437 -21.06 -5.87 2.13
N VAL A 438 -20.83 -6.41 0.93
CA VAL A 438 -21.29 -7.73 0.51
C VAL A 438 -20.08 -8.56 0.12
N ILE A 439 -19.95 -9.73 0.73
CA ILE A 439 -18.87 -10.68 0.49
C ILE A 439 -19.51 -11.99 0.01
N THR A 440 -19.07 -12.52 -1.13
CA THR A 440 -19.58 -13.84 -1.60
C THR A 440 -18.50 -14.91 -1.51
N TYR A 441 -18.94 -16.12 -1.33
CA TYR A 441 -18.09 -17.32 -1.34
C TYR A 441 -18.91 -18.52 -1.81
N SER A 442 -18.23 -19.51 -2.40
CA SER A 442 -18.78 -20.81 -2.74
C SER A 442 -17.95 -21.92 -2.06
N GLY A 443 -18.61 -22.99 -1.64
CA GLY A 443 -17.97 -24.04 -0.83
C GLY A 443 -17.68 -23.58 0.60
N THR A 444 -16.41 -23.61 1.02
CA THR A 444 -15.99 -23.20 2.37
C THR A 444 -15.53 -21.74 2.35
N LYS A 445 -16.07 -20.94 3.26
CA LYS A 445 -15.60 -19.56 3.48
C LYS A 445 -14.11 -19.54 3.85
N THR A 446 -13.37 -18.55 3.36
CA THR A 446 -11.95 -18.39 3.75
C THR A 446 -11.81 -18.20 5.26
N HIS A 447 -10.80 -18.82 5.85
CA HIS A 447 -10.45 -18.65 7.27
C HIS A 447 -9.89 -17.26 7.60
N LEU A 448 -9.58 -16.46 6.58
CA LEU A 448 -9.12 -15.08 6.75
C LEU A 448 -10.22 -14.10 7.14
N LEU A 449 -11.51 -14.49 7.04
CA LEU A 449 -12.62 -13.68 7.52
C LEU A 449 -12.93 -13.98 8.99
N PRO A 450 -13.27 -12.96 9.80
CA PRO A 450 -13.57 -13.16 11.20
C PRO A 450 -14.87 -13.95 11.38
N GLU A 451 -14.95 -14.67 12.50
CA GLU A 451 -16.15 -15.37 12.96
C GLU A 451 -16.65 -14.73 14.25
N GLY A 452 -17.96 -14.69 14.41
CA GLY A 452 -18.59 -14.18 15.63
C GLY A 452 -20.04 -13.77 15.42
N ASP A 453 -20.84 -13.95 16.46
CA ASP A 453 -22.25 -13.56 16.46
C ASP A 453 -22.40 -12.03 16.33
N GLY A 454 -23.23 -11.59 15.40
CA GLY A 454 -23.53 -10.18 15.20
C GLY A 454 -22.46 -9.39 14.42
N LEU A 455 -21.42 -10.03 13.91
CA LEU A 455 -20.42 -9.39 13.05
C LEU A 455 -20.91 -9.22 11.60
N TYR A 456 -21.73 -10.14 11.12
CA TYR A 456 -22.29 -10.15 9.76
C TYR A 456 -23.62 -10.90 9.72
N ALA A 457 -24.36 -10.70 8.66
CA ALA A 457 -25.52 -11.50 8.30
C ALA A 457 -25.13 -12.50 7.20
N GLU A 458 -25.37 -13.79 7.42
CA GLU A 458 -25.13 -14.81 6.40
C GLU A 458 -26.43 -15.16 5.69
N VAL A 459 -26.42 -15.14 4.35
CA VAL A 459 -27.58 -15.44 3.51
C VAL A 459 -27.24 -16.46 2.44
N ARG A 460 -28.26 -17.20 2.00
CA ARG A 460 -28.17 -18.12 0.85
C ARG A 460 -29.15 -17.64 -0.20
N PRO A 461 -28.70 -17.34 -1.44
CA PRO A 461 -29.54 -16.85 -2.51
C PRO A 461 -30.46 -17.92 -3.09
#